data_f4d33b890bb6dff4d9ab2c1a17853795
#
_entry.id   f4d33b890bb6dff4d9ab2c1a17853795
#
_cell.length_a   1.000
_cell.length_b   1.000
_cell.length_c   1.000
_cell.angle_alpha   90.00
_cell.angle_beta   90.00
_cell.angle_gamma   90.00
#
_symmetry.space_group_name_H-M   'P 1'
#
loop_
_entity.id
_entity.type
_entity.pdbx_description
1 polymer ?
#
loop_
_entity_poly.entity_id
_entity_poly.type
_entity_poly.pdbx_seq_one_letter_code
_entity_poly.pdbx_strand_id
1 'polypeptide(L)'
;TSSSAPSSSTAEKGDLNSTSTVLKGSVRTEKVRGIQAAMAKQMSASVYTIPHFTVSDELVMDNLMSLRKLLKPEFEAKNVKLSFMPFFVKAMSLALNEFPVVNSQLNEDATEISYFADHNIGFAVDSKIGLLVPNIKRVQDLSLLEIAVQMQNIIEQARAGRVAGEHLKGGTISISNIGAIG
;
A
#
# COMPACT_ATOMS: atom_id res chain seq x y z
N THR A 1 -58.37 29.03 -10.22
CA THR A 1 -57.66 29.77 -11.25
C THR A 1 -56.16 29.77 -10.98
N SER A 2 -55.42 29.42 -12.03
CA SER A 2 -53.95 29.52 -12.26
C SER A 2 -53.06 28.63 -11.40
N SER A 3 -52.58 27.55 -11.93
CA SER A 3 -51.62 27.30 -13.00
C SER A 3 -50.25 27.92 -12.76
N SER A 4 -49.27 27.10 -12.47
CA SER A 4 -48.11 27.00 -13.32
C SER A 4 -47.17 25.91 -12.82
N ALA A 5 -46.74 25.09 -13.78
CA ALA A 5 -45.86 23.97 -13.68
C ALA A 5 -44.37 24.36 -13.96
N PRO A 6 -43.48 23.39 -14.16
CA PRO A 6 -42.22 23.26 -13.42
C PRO A 6 -41.01 23.76 -14.22
N SER A 7 -39.99 24.12 -13.52
CA SER A 7 -38.70 24.42 -14.13
C SER A 7 -37.68 23.31 -13.83
N SER A 8 -37.28 22.65 -14.89
CA SER A 8 -36.14 21.73 -14.99
C SER A 8 -34.85 22.46 -14.68
N SER A 9 -34.07 22.00 -13.69
CA SER A 9 -32.69 22.43 -13.51
C SER A 9 -31.73 21.31 -13.87
N THR A 10 -31.03 21.59 -14.92
CA THR A 10 -29.88 20.92 -15.51
C THR A 10 -28.79 20.61 -14.47
N ALA A 11 -28.33 19.38 -14.47
CA ALA A 11 -27.17 18.96 -13.68
C ALA A 11 -25.90 19.56 -14.27
N GLU A 12 -25.29 20.53 -13.60
CA GLU A 12 -23.93 20.96 -13.88
C GLU A 12 -22.91 19.94 -13.37
N LYS A 13 -22.12 19.43 -14.29
CA LYS A 13 -20.88 18.71 -14.01
C LYS A 13 -19.86 19.70 -13.40
N GLY A 14 -19.66 19.62 -12.09
CA GLY A 14 -18.66 20.40 -11.38
C GLY A 14 -17.24 19.97 -11.76
N ASP A 15 -16.51 20.91 -12.30
CA ASP A 15 -15.09 20.86 -12.63
C ASP A 15 -14.25 20.63 -11.36
N LEU A 16 -13.40 19.58 -11.36
CA LEU A 16 -12.49 19.23 -10.27
C LEU A 16 -11.17 20.02 -10.37
N ASN A 17 -11.25 21.32 -10.50
CA ASN A 17 -10.04 22.17 -10.48
C ASN A 17 -10.28 23.39 -9.59
N SER A 18 -10.46 23.18 -8.28
CA SER A 18 -10.51 24.30 -7.33
C SER A 18 -9.16 24.53 -6.69
N THR A 19 -8.42 25.46 -7.25
CA THR A 19 -7.33 26.19 -6.60
C THR A 19 -7.80 26.61 -5.21
N SER A 20 -7.17 26.10 -4.15
CA SER A 20 -7.51 26.42 -2.76
C SER A 20 -7.18 27.87 -2.45
N THR A 21 -8.16 28.76 -2.63
CA THR A 21 -8.11 30.11 -2.08
C THR A 21 -8.30 30.02 -0.58
N VAL A 22 -7.25 30.27 0.19
CA VAL A 22 -7.31 30.35 1.66
C VAL A 22 -8.21 31.53 2.03
N LEU A 23 -9.45 31.21 2.41
CA LEU A 23 -10.39 32.21 2.92
C LEU A 23 -9.98 32.60 4.34
N LYS A 24 -9.54 33.85 4.52
CA LYS A 24 -9.19 34.42 5.83
C LYS A 24 -10.45 34.45 6.72
N GLY A 25 -10.50 33.62 7.76
CA GLY A 25 -11.52 33.65 8.81
C GLY A 25 -12.74 32.75 8.68
N SER A 26 -12.81 31.85 7.67
CA SER A 26 -13.89 30.84 7.56
C SER A 26 -13.36 29.40 7.72
N VAL A 27 -14.10 28.59 8.47
CA VAL A 27 -13.82 27.14 8.60
C VAL A 27 -14.61 26.42 7.51
N ARG A 28 -13.89 25.73 6.62
CA ARG A 28 -14.50 24.84 5.63
C ARG A 28 -14.54 23.41 6.21
N THR A 29 -15.71 22.84 6.29
CA THR A 29 -15.90 21.46 6.79
C THR A 29 -16.27 20.54 5.63
N GLU A 30 -15.52 19.44 5.47
CA GLU A 30 -15.79 18.40 4.50
C GLU A 30 -15.97 17.05 5.19
N LYS A 31 -16.87 16.21 4.65
CA LYS A 31 -17.07 14.86 5.17
C LYS A 31 -16.01 13.92 4.62
N VAL A 32 -15.25 13.30 5.50
CA VAL A 32 -14.31 12.21 5.14
C VAL A 32 -15.11 10.96 4.77
N ARG A 33 -14.87 10.39 3.59
CA ARG A 33 -15.62 9.23 3.06
C ARG A 33 -14.69 8.21 2.41
N GLY A 34 -15.23 7.00 2.15
CA GLY A 34 -14.55 5.95 1.41
C GLY A 34 -13.25 5.48 2.08
N ILE A 35 -12.21 5.29 1.29
CA ILE A 35 -10.89 4.79 1.73
C ILE A 35 -10.28 5.67 2.80
N GLN A 36 -10.39 7.00 2.68
CA GLN A 36 -9.84 7.93 3.66
C GLN A 36 -10.50 7.76 5.03
N ALA A 37 -11.83 7.56 5.08
CA ALA A 37 -12.53 7.33 6.34
C ALA A 37 -12.14 6.00 6.98
N ALA A 38 -12.03 4.94 6.17
CA ALA A 38 -11.58 3.62 6.64
C ALA A 38 -10.14 3.68 7.17
N MET A 39 -9.24 4.35 6.46
CA MET A 39 -7.85 4.53 6.87
C MET A 39 -7.73 5.33 8.17
N ALA A 40 -8.44 6.45 8.29
CA ALA A 40 -8.44 7.27 9.51
C ALA A 40 -8.91 6.47 10.73
N LYS A 41 -10.00 5.69 10.58
CA LYS A 41 -10.51 4.81 11.64
C LYS A 41 -9.50 3.75 12.03
N GLN A 42 -8.89 3.07 11.05
CA GLN A 42 -7.93 2.01 11.31
C GLN A 42 -6.64 2.53 11.97
N MET A 43 -6.12 3.67 11.51
CA MET A 43 -4.94 4.29 12.10
C MET A 43 -5.20 4.73 13.54
N SER A 44 -6.34 5.34 13.81
CA SER A 44 -6.72 5.74 15.17
C SER A 44 -6.82 4.51 16.09
N ALA A 45 -7.48 3.44 15.65
CA ALA A 45 -7.56 2.19 16.42
C ALA A 45 -6.15 1.64 16.70
N SER A 46 -5.28 1.59 15.68
CA SER A 46 -3.91 1.10 15.84
C SER A 46 -3.11 1.89 16.88
N VAL A 47 -3.15 3.22 16.82
CA VAL A 47 -2.39 4.09 17.75
C VAL A 47 -2.86 3.91 19.20
N TYR A 48 -4.16 3.72 19.42
CA TYR A 48 -4.71 3.59 20.78
C TYR A 48 -4.64 2.18 21.36
N THR A 49 -4.47 1.14 20.52
CA THR A 49 -4.51 -0.25 20.98
C THR A 49 -3.16 -0.97 20.90
N ILE A 50 -2.25 -0.52 20.04
CA ILE A 50 -0.96 -1.19 19.79
C ILE A 50 0.19 -0.34 20.32
N PRO A 51 1.00 -0.82 21.26
CA PRO A 51 2.23 -0.13 21.65
C PRO A 51 3.22 -0.14 20.50
N HIS A 52 3.55 1.07 20.00
CA HIS A 52 4.48 1.25 18.88
C HIS A 52 5.90 1.49 19.38
N PHE A 53 6.87 0.91 18.70
CA PHE A 53 8.28 1.28 18.84
C PHE A 53 8.95 1.32 17.46
N THR A 54 10.08 2.01 17.37
CA THR A 54 10.84 2.15 16.13
C THR A 54 12.28 1.73 16.37
N VAL A 55 12.80 0.93 15.45
CA VAL A 55 14.22 0.61 15.33
C VAL A 55 14.71 1.22 14.02
N SER A 56 15.89 1.87 14.06
CA SER A 56 16.52 2.45 12.88
C SER A 56 17.93 1.92 12.75
N ASP A 57 18.32 1.59 11.52
CA ASP A 57 19.65 1.12 11.19
C ASP A 57 20.05 1.60 9.79
N GLU A 58 21.34 1.58 9.51
CA GLU A 58 21.92 1.93 8.21
C GLU A 58 22.41 0.68 7.49
N LEU A 59 22.07 0.56 6.21
CA LEU A 59 22.43 -0.58 5.39
C LEU A 59 23.33 -0.16 4.21
N VAL A 60 24.52 -0.77 4.12
CA VAL A 60 25.41 -0.62 2.97
C VAL A 60 24.82 -1.36 1.77
N MET A 61 24.56 -0.62 0.68
CA MET A 61 23.81 -1.12 -0.48
C MET A 61 24.68 -1.52 -1.68
N ASP A 62 26.02 -1.34 -1.63
CA ASP A 62 26.92 -1.51 -2.80
C ASP A 62 26.80 -2.90 -3.45
N ASN A 63 26.76 -3.95 -2.64
CA ASN A 63 26.61 -5.32 -3.12
C ASN A 63 25.25 -5.54 -3.79
N LEU A 64 24.19 -5.02 -3.18
CA LEU A 64 22.84 -5.12 -3.75
C LEU A 64 22.68 -4.30 -5.04
N MET A 65 23.32 -3.12 -5.10
CA MET A 65 23.38 -2.31 -6.32
C MET A 65 24.09 -3.04 -7.45
N SER A 66 25.20 -3.67 -7.15
CA SER A 66 26.00 -4.46 -8.09
C SER A 66 25.22 -5.69 -8.58
N LEU A 67 24.59 -6.42 -7.67
CA LEU A 67 23.73 -7.57 -8.00
C LEU A 67 22.55 -7.17 -8.88
N ARG A 68 21.86 -6.08 -8.51
CA ARG A 68 20.75 -5.56 -9.32
C ARG A 68 21.22 -5.18 -10.73
N LYS A 69 22.39 -4.53 -10.86
CA LYS A 69 22.97 -4.17 -12.16
C LYS A 69 23.25 -5.40 -13.02
N LEU A 70 23.76 -6.47 -12.41
CA LEU A 70 24.04 -7.74 -13.07
C LEU A 70 22.77 -8.43 -13.58
N LEU A 71 21.72 -8.48 -12.75
CA LEU A 71 20.46 -9.17 -13.07
C LEU A 71 19.52 -8.37 -13.99
N LYS A 72 19.69 -7.05 -14.04
CA LYS A 72 18.78 -6.16 -14.77
C LYS A 72 18.55 -6.57 -16.24
N PRO A 73 19.57 -6.92 -17.06
CA PRO A 73 19.37 -7.32 -18.45
C PRO A 73 18.49 -8.58 -18.60
N GLU A 74 18.63 -9.55 -17.70
CA GLU A 74 17.82 -10.78 -17.72
C GLU A 74 16.34 -10.48 -17.45
N PHE A 75 16.04 -9.57 -16.52
CA PHE A 75 14.68 -9.15 -16.21
C PHE A 75 14.07 -8.32 -17.34
N GLU A 76 14.85 -7.42 -17.94
CA GLU A 76 14.41 -6.62 -19.08
C GLU A 76 14.09 -7.48 -20.32
N ALA A 77 14.86 -8.56 -20.56
CA ALA A 77 14.56 -9.53 -21.61
C ALA A 77 13.19 -10.23 -21.42
N LYS A 78 12.69 -10.26 -20.19
CA LYS A 78 11.36 -10.77 -19.84
C LYS A 78 10.30 -9.67 -19.68
N ASN A 79 10.60 -8.44 -20.11
CA ASN A 79 9.76 -7.25 -19.95
C ASN A 79 9.42 -6.90 -18.48
N VAL A 80 10.32 -7.21 -17.55
CA VAL A 80 10.15 -6.92 -16.13
C VAL A 80 11.15 -5.86 -15.68
N LYS A 81 10.66 -4.80 -15.06
CA LYS A 81 11.49 -3.74 -14.50
C LYS A 81 11.98 -4.13 -13.10
N LEU A 82 13.26 -4.46 -12.96
CA LEU A 82 13.86 -4.80 -11.69
C LEU A 82 14.18 -3.55 -10.86
N SER A 83 13.40 -3.30 -9.82
CA SER A 83 13.66 -2.32 -8.76
C SER A 83 14.35 -2.97 -7.55
N PHE A 84 14.64 -2.21 -6.50
CA PHE A 84 15.15 -2.77 -5.24
C PHE A 84 14.09 -3.48 -4.41
N MET A 85 12.83 -3.11 -4.56
CA MET A 85 11.73 -3.63 -3.73
C MET A 85 11.58 -5.17 -3.75
N PRO A 86 11.68 -5.87 -4.90
CA PRO A 86 11.63 -7.34 -4.91
C PRO A 86 12.70 -7.98 -4.03
N PHE A 87 13.90 -7.40 -3.94
CA PHE A 87 14.96 -7.89 -3.06
C PHE A 87 14.60 -7.75 -1.59
N PHE A 88 14.05 -6.59 -1.19
CA PHE A 88 13.62 -6.38 0.19
C PHE A 88 12.44 -7.28 0.56
N VAL A 89 11.48 -7.47 -0.34
CA VAL A 89 10.36 -8.39 -0.15
C VAL A 89 10.86 -9.81 0.05
N LYS A 90 11.81 -10.27 -0.77
CA LYS A 90 12.39 -11.63 -0.62
C LYS A 90 13.22 -11.75 0.65
N ALA A 91 14.05 -10.77 0.97
CA ALA A 91 14.85 -10.75 2.19
C ALA A 91 13.97 -10.79 3.44
N MET A 92 12.89 -10.00 3.47
CA MET A 92 11.90 -10.06 4.55
C MET A 92 11.31 -11.46 4.68
N SER A 93 10.89 -12.08 3.59
CA SER A 93 10.35 -13.44 3.62
C SER A 93 11.35 -14.46 4.15
N LEU A 94 12.64 -14.32 3.85
CA LEU A 94 13.69 -15.17 4.41
C LEU A 94 13.86 -14.95 5.92
N ALA A 95 13.86 -13.70 6.35
CA ALA A 95 13.95 -13.35 7.77
C ALA A 95 12.76 -13.87 8.59
N LEU A 96 11.54 -13.91 8.02
CA LEU A 96 10.37 -14.45 8.70
C LEU A 96 10.46 -15.96 9.01
N ASN A 97 11.29 -16.70 8.27
CA ASN A 97 11.56 -18.12 8.61
C ASN A 97 12.40 -18.25 9.90
N GLU A 98 13.30 -17.30 10.13
CA GLU A 98 14.16 -17.28 11.33
C GLU A 98 13.45 -16.62 12.53
N PHE A 99 12.60 -15.65 12.25
CA PHE A 99 11.88 -14.86 13.25
C PHE A 99 10.36 -14.89 13.02
N PRO A 100 9.70 -16.06 13.18
CA PRO A 100 8.27 -16.20 12.86
C PRO A 100 7.36 -15.32 13.74
N VAL A 101 7.84 -14.91 14.91
CA VAL A 101 7.10 -13.98 15.80
C VAL A 101 6.79 -12.64 15.11
N VAL A 102 7.62 -12.20 14.16
CA VAL A 102 7.39 -10.96 13.42
C VAL A 102 6.21 -11.09 12.44
N ASN A 103 5.89 -12.34 12.01
CA ASN A 103 4.73 -12.65 11.18
C ASN A 103 3.59 -13.24 12.03
N SER A 104 3.21 -12.55 13.10
CA SER A 104 2.18 -12.99 14.03
C SER A 104 1.25 -11.85 14.43
N GLN A 105 0.14 -12.20 15.06
CA GLN A 105 -0.85 -11.26 15.55
C GLN A 105 -1.38 -11.72 16.91
N LEU A 106 -1.51 -10.78 17.85
CA LEU A 106 -2.24 -10.98 19.09
C LEU A 106 -3.75 -10.87 18.87
N ASN A 107 -4.52 -11.64 19.61
CA ASN A 107 -5.97 -11.42 19.71
C ASN A 107 -6.27 -10.11 20.47
N GLU A 108 -7.54 -9.68 20.48
CA GLU A 108 -7.95 -8.41 21.09
C GLU A 108 -7.66 -8.36 22.61
N ASP A 109 -7.75 -9.49 23.28
CA ASP A 109 -7.51 -9.62 24.73
C ASP A 109 -6.02 -9.80 25.09
N ALA A 110 -5.13 -9.86 24.10
CA ALA A 110 -3.69 -10.12 24.24
C ALA A 110 -3.36 -11.40 25.00
N THR A 111 -4.22 -12.41 24.92
CA THR A 111 -4.05 -13.72 25.59
C THR A 111 -3.53 -14.81 24.68
N GLU A 112 -3.65 -14.63 23.35
CA GLU A 112 -3.24 -15.60 22.34
C GLU A 112 -2.48 -14.93 21.22
N ILE A 113 -1.45 -15.61 20.70
CA ILE A 113 -0.68 -15.20 19.54
C ILE A 113 -0.88 -16.18 18.38
N SER A 114 -1.30 -15.67 17.24
CA SER A 114 -1.46 -16.42 16.00
C SER A 114 -0.27 -16.21 15.08
N TYR A 115 0.42 -17.26 14.70
CA TYR A 115 1.54 -17.23 13.76
C TYR A 115 1.03 -17.54 12.35
N PHE A 116 1.38 -16.70 11.39
CA PHE A 116 1.02 -16.91 9.99
C PHE A 116 2.12 -17.70 9.27
N ALA A 117 1.75 -18.84 8.69
CA ALA A 117 2.65 -19.65 7.89
C ALA A 117 2.92 -19.02 6.50
N ASP A 118 1.93 -18.31 5.96
CA ASP A 118 2.07 -17.64 4.69
C ASP A 118 2.70 -16.25 4.87
N HIS A 119 3.72 -15.94 4.07
CA HIS A 119 4.35 -14.63 4.03
C HIS A 119 3.64 -13.75 3.00
N ASN A 120 2.52 -13.16 3.41
CA ASN A 120 1.72 -12.26 2.57
C ASN A 120 2.22 -10.83 2.76
N ILE A 121 3.19 -10.42 1.95
CA ILE A 121 3.92 -9.17 2.15
C ILE A 121 3.28 -8.03 1.36
N GLY A 122 2.78 -7.03 2.08
CA GLY A 122 2.23 -5.80 1.53
C GLY A 122 3.31 -4.79 1.15
N PHE A 123 2.99 -3.92 0.20
CA PHE A 123 3.84 -2.79 -0.15
C PHE A 123 2.98 -1.57 -0.51
N ALA A 124 3.43 -0.39 -0.08
CA ALA A 124 2.69 0.83 -0.31
C ALA A 124 2.78 1.26 -1.79
N VAL A 125 1.63 1.58 -2.38
CA VAL A 125 1.49 2.07 -3.76
C VAL A 125 0.60 3.30 -3.76
N ASP A 126 1.10 4.38 -4.34
CA ASP A 126 0.29 5.57 -4.61
C ASP A 126 -0.63 5.32 -5.81
N SER A 127 -1.89 5.68 -5.66
CA SER A 127 -2.92 5.50 -6.68
C SER A 127 -3.83 6.72 -6.80
N LYS A 128 -4.58 6.81 -7.89
CA LYS A 128 -5.56 7.90 -8.12
C LYS A 128 -6.64 8.01 -7.04
N ILE A 129 -6.88 6.93 -6.32
CA ILE A 129 -7.91 6.86 -5.26
C ILE A 129 -7.32 6.96 -3.84
N GLY A 130 -6.02 7.23 -3.73
CA GLY A 130 -5.26 7.33 -2.49
C GLY A 130 -4.21 6.22 -2.33
N LEU A 131 -3.56 6.20 -1.17
CA LEU A 131 -2.56 5.19 -0.83
C LEU A 131 -3.22 3.83 -0.64
N LEU A 132 -2.73 2.84 -1.37
CA LEU A 132 -3.12 1.44 -1.24
C LEU A 132 -1.93 0.62 -0.71
N VAL A 133 -2.23 -0.46 0.02
CA VAL A 133 -1.22 -1.42 0.48
C VAL A 133 -1.62 -2.82 0.02
N PRO A 134 -1.51 -3.09 -1.29
CA PRO A 134 -1.69 -4.45 -1.80
C PRO A 134 -0.59 -5.37 -1.30
N ASN A 135 -0.85 -6.68 -1.31
CA ASN A 135 0.12 -7.67 -0.89
C ASN A 135 0.33 -8.75 -1.95
N ILE A 136 1.56 -9.31 -1.96
CA ILE A 136 1.93 -10.49 -2.70
C ILE A 136 1.72 -11.68 -1.77
N LYS A 137 1.00 -12.68 -2.24
CA LYS A 137 0.71 -13.88 -1.47
C LYS A 137 1.86 -14.86 -1.52
N ARG A 138 2.10 -15.55 -0.39
CA ARG A 138 3.02 -16.69 -0.28
C ARG A 138 4.41 -16.40 -0.86
N VAL A 139 5.00 -15.27 -0.47
CA VAL A 139 6.32 -14.85 -0.98
C VAL A 139 7.41 -15.89 -0.73
N GLN A 140 7.27 -16.72 0.32
CA GLN A 140 8.20 -17.82 0.62
C GLN A 140 8.39 -18.76 -0.57
N ASP A 141 7.33 -19.00 -1.36
CA ASP A 141 7.32 -19.94 -2.49
C ASP A 141 7.80 -19.31 -3.81
N LEU A 142 7.98 -17.99 -3.84
CA LEU A 142 8.26 -17.24 -5.06
C LEU A 142 9.76 -16.99 -5.25
N SER A 143 10.21 -17.10 -6.51
CA SER A 143 11.51 -16.59 -6.95
C SER A 143 11.51 -15.04 -7.00
N LEU A 144 12.70 -14.45 -7.05
CA LEU A 144 12.86 -13.00 -7.20
C LEU A 144 12.16 -12.46 -8.46
N LEU A 145 12.20 -13.23 -9.56
CA LEU A 145 11.54 -12.86 -10.80
C LEU A 145 10.01 -12.83 -10.64
N GLU A 146 9.44 -13.88 -10.05
CA GLU A 146 7.99 -13.95 -9.83
C GLU A 146 7.49 -12.83 -8.92
N ILE A 147 8.25 -12.49 -7.87
CA ILE A 147 7.96 -11.34 -7.01
C ILE A 147 7.96 -10.05 -7.85
N ALA A 148 8.98 -9.83 -8.68
CA ALA A 148 9.08 -8.62 -9.50
C ALA A 148 7.93 -8.52 -10.52
N VAL A 149 7.55 -9.62 -11.16
CA VAL A 149 6.39 -9.71 -12.07
C VAL A 149 5.10 -9.37 -11.36
N GLN A 150 4.83 -10.01 -10.22
CA GLN A 150 3.62 -9.74 -9.44
C GLN A 150 3.55 -8.30 -8.96
N MET A 151 4.67 -7.75 -8.46
CA MET A 151 4.74 -6.34 -8.06
C MET A 151 4.43 -5.40 -9.22
N GLN A 152 5.02 -5.63 -10.39
CA GLN A 152 4.77 -4.80 -11.58
C GLN A 152 3.29 -4.81 -11.95
N ASN A 153 2.67 -5.98 -12.03
CA ASN A 153 1.26 -6.14 -12.36
C ASN A 153 0.34 -5.43 -11.34
N ILE A 154 0.63 -5.59 -10.04
CA ILE A 154 -0.16 -4.96 -8.97
C ILE A 154 -0.02 -3.43 -9.02
N ILE A 155 1.20 -2.90 -9.27
CA ILE A 155 1.44 -1.46 -9.40
C ILE A 155 0.66 -0.89 -10.59
N GLU A 156 0.66 -1.56 -11.73
CA GLU A 156 -0.10 -1.15 -12.91
C GLU A 156 -1.61 -1.13 -12.64
N GLN A 157 -2.14 -2.17 -11.98
CA GLN A 157 -3.53 -2.21 -11.55
C GLN A 157 -3.87 -1.07 -10.55
N ALA A 158 -2.99 -0.80 -9.59
CA ALA A 158 -3.18 0.27 -8.61
C ALA A 158 -3.24 1.65 -9.27
N ARG A 159 -2.32 1.92 -10.18
CA ARG A 159 -2.30 3.18 -10.97
C ARG A 159 -3.54 3.33 -11.84
N ALA A 160 -4.10 2.22 -12.34
CA ALA A 160 -5.35 2.19 -13.08
C ALA A 160 -6.59 2.27 -12.16
N GLY A 161 -6.43 2.24 -10.83
CA GLY A 161 -7.51 2.24 -9.85
C GLY A 161 -8.31 0.93 -9.80
N ARG A 162 -7.71 -0.19 -10.20
CA ARG A 162 -8.39 -1.49 -10.38
C ARG A 162 -7.63 -2.66 -9.74
N VAL A 163 -7.17 -2.49 -8.52
CA VAL A 163 -6.52 -3.60 -7.77
C VAL A 163 -7.57 -4.65 -7.42
N ALA A 164 -7.26 -5.91 -7.71
CA ALA A 164 -8.10 -7.02 -7.32
C ALA A 164 -8.24 -7.12 -5.80
N GLY A 165 -9.45 -7.39 -5.30
CA GLY A 165 -9.73 -7.40 -3.85
C GLY A 165 -8.93 -8.42 -3.07
N GLU A 166 -8.45 -9.49 -3.70
CA GLU A 166 -7.58 -10.50 -3.09
C GLU A 166 -6.21 -9.94 -2.68
N HIS A 167 -5.67 -8.97 -3.45
CA HIS A 167 -4.41 -8.30 -3.10
C HIS A 167 -4.58 -7.28 -1.97
N LEU A 168 -5.79 -6.83 -1.68
CA LEU A 168 -6.07 -5.85 -0.62
C LEU A 168 -6.40 -6.49 0.73
N LYS A 169 -6.47 -7.83 0.80
CA LYS A 169 -6.85 -8.57 2.00
C LYS A 169 -5.79 -9.59 2.38
N GLY A 170 -5.75 -9.94 3.67
CA GLY A 170 -4.91 -11.03 4.19
C GLY A 170 -3.40 -10.78 4.05
N GLY A 171 -2.95 -9.53 4.00
CA GLY A 171 -1.56 -9.18 4.21
C GLY A 171 -1.18 -9.39 5.67
N THR A 172 0.02 -9.91 5.94
CA THR A 172 0.48 -10.22 7.30
C THR A 172 1.55 -9.26 7.79
N ILE A 173 2.36 -8.73 6.88
CA ILE A 173 3.39 -7.72 7.13
C ILE A 173 3.50 -6.81 5.91
N SER A 174 4.00 -5.59 6.06
CA SER A 174 4.13 -4.65 4.93
C SER A 174 5.42 -3.84 4.97
N ILE A 175 5.84 -3.40 3.77
CA ILE A 175 6.99 -2.52 3.56
C ILE A 175 6.46 -1.17 3.05
N SER A 176 6.88 -0.08 3.69
CA SER A 176 6.72 1.27 3.17
C SER A 176 8.02 1.73 2.52
N ASN A 177 7.93 2.28 1.31
CA ASN A 177 9.06 2.87 0.62
C ASN A 177 8.78 4.35 0.37
N ILE A 178 9.52 5.22 1.05
CA ILE A 178 9.42 6.68 0.91
C ILE A 178 10.50 7.27 0.00
N GLY A 179 11.36 6.44 -0.58
CA GLY A 179 12.48 6.87 -1.44
C GLY A 179 12.07 7.59 -2.73
N ALA A 180 10.78 7.61 -3.06
CA ALA A 180 10.25 8.40 -4.19
C ALA A 180 9.83 9.83 -3.78
N ILE A 181 9.87 10.16 -2.50
CA ILE A 181 9.42 11.45 -1.94
C ILE A 181 10.62 12.29 -1.46
N GLY A 182 11.78 11.68 -1.28
CA GLY A 182 13.03 12.31 -0.82
C GLY A 182 14.00 12.63 -1.92
#